data_b4e3b13f9d031e78956607b0fdb5b4a4
#
_entry.id   b4e3b13f9d031e78956607b0fdb5b4a4
#
_cell.length_a   1.000
_cell.length_b   1.000
_cell.length_c   1.000
_cell.angle_alpha   90.00
_cell.angle_beta   90.00
_cell.angle_gamma   90.00
#
_symmetry.space_group_name_H-M   'P 1'
#
loop_
_entity.id
_entity.type
_entity.pdbx_description
1 polymer ?
#
loop_
_entity_poly.entity_id
_entity_poly.type
_entity_poly.pdbx_seq_one_letter_code
_entity_poly.pdbx_strand_id
1 'polypeptide(L)'
;MKERRQEAGPAPARFIVFDTETPNWRCDRMCSVGVCLVEEGRILGQAYALVDPEERFEAFHVRLHGIGPLTVAGQPNFAALWKRLEPLFSSGVLVAHNAPFDMAVLARCLRDYGIRWKRQVPYACTCQMARACLRDVPDHKLHTLCRRLDIPLDHHNAASDSLACARLLLYCLEQGVDLGRYLRQYDMERIATLRRR
;
A
#
# COMPACT_ATOMS: atom_id res chain seq x y z
N MET A 1 36.13 -20.37 -3.01
CA MET A 1 34.90 -20.44 -2.21
C MET A 1 33.72 -20.11 -3.13
N LYS A 2 32.90 -21.11 -3.49
CA LYS A 2 31.69 -20.89 -4.31
C LYS A 2 30.59 -20.37 -3.39
N GLU A 3 30.19 -19.12 -3.62
CA GLU A 3 28.99 -18.56 -2.99
C GLU A 3 27.79 -19.43 -3.37
N ARG A 4 27.15 -20.01 -2.35
CA ARG A 4 25.86 -20.67 -2.52
C ARG A 4 24.85 -19.60 -2.94
N ARG A 5 24.43 -19.61 -4.20
CA ARG A 5 23.19 -18.96 -4.60
C ARG A 5 22.08 -19.59 -3.76
N GLN A 6 21.53 -18.84 -2.84
CA GLN A 6 20.26 -19.21 -2.23
C GLN A 6 19.24 -19.28 -3.35
N GLU A 7 18.75 -20.47 -3.63
CA GLU A 7 17.61 -20.66 -4.52
C GLU A 7 16.44 -19.85 -3.92
N ALA A 8 15.98 -18.84 -4.65
CA ALA A 8 14.81 -18.09 -4.29
C ALA A 8 13.64 -19.09 -4.25
N GLY A 9 13.03 -19.25 -3.07
CA GLY A 9 11.81 -20.04 -2.94
C GLY A 9 10.75 -19.52 -3.91
N PRO A 10 9.72 -20.32 -4.25
CA PRO A 10 8.67 -19.90 -5.15
C PRO A 10 8.10 -18.56 -4.70
N ALA A 11 7.98 -17.63 -5.65
CA ALA A 11 7.40 -16.31 -5.36
C ALA A 11 6.02 -16.50 -4.71
N PRO A 12 5.68 -15.71 -3.69
CA PRO A 12 4.38 -15.83 -3.04
C PRO A 12 3.28 -15.67 -4.08
N ALA A 13 2.35 -16.62 -4.10
CA ALA A 13 1.31 -16.68 -5.13
C ALA A 13 0.27 -15.55 -5.00
N ARG A 14 0.20 -14.88 -3.82
CA ARG A 14 -0.83 -13.90 -3.50
C ARG A 14 -0.25 -12.61 -2.96
N PHE A 15 -0.72 -11.48 -3.54
CA PHE A 15 -0.38 -10.12 -3.11
C PHE A 15 -1.64 -9.35 -2.78
N ILE A 16 -1.59 -8.60 -1.69
CA ILE A 16 -2.60 -7.64 -1.29
C ILE A 16 -2.01 -6.26 -1.54
N VAL A 17 -2.33 -5.70 -2.68
CA VAL A 17 -1.85 -4.36 -3.07
C VAL A 17 -2.79 -3.33 -2.50
N PHE A 18 -2.29 -2.37 -1.73
CA PHE A 18 -3.13 -1.39 -1.07
C PHE A 18 -2.52 0.00 -1.08
N ASP A 19 -3.39 0.98 -0.92
CA ASP A 19 -3.06 2.40 -0.80
C ASP A 19 -3.99 3.06 0.21
N THR A 20 -3.52 4.09 0.92
CA THR A 20 -4.27 4.74 1.99
C THR A 20 -4.22 6.26 1.88
N GLU A 21 -5.38 6.93 2.11
CA GLU A 21 -5.41 8.37 2.30
C GLU A 21 -5.53 8.73 3.79
N THR A 22 -4.95 9.86 4.16
CA THR A 22 -4.92 10.31 5.56
C THR A 22 -5.57 11.69 5.71
N PRO A 23 -6.28 11.97 6.83
CA PRO A 23 -6.99 13.22 7.01
C PRO A 23 -6.07 14.43 7.31
N ASN A 24 -4.84 14.16 7.78
CA ASN A 24 -3.91 15.18 8.26
C ASN A 24 -2.45 14.73 8.26
N TRP A 25 -1.53 15.64 8.58
CA TRP A 25 -0.08 15.40 8.60
C TRP A 25 0.41 14.43 9.68
N ARG A 26 -0.42 14.09 10.66
CA ARG A 26 -0.05 13.09 11.68
C ARG A 26 0.07 11.71 11.06
N CYS A 27 -0.72 11.44 10.01
CA CYS A 27 -0.73 10.17 9.27
C CYS A 27 -0.86 8.94 10.20
N ASP A 28 -1.60 9.09 11.29
CA ASP A 28 -1.85 8.03 12.28
C ASP A 28 -3.26 7.41 12.14
N ARG A 29 -4.06 7.97 11.25
CA ARG A 29 -5.38 7.46 10.87
C ARG A 29 -5.53 7.49 9.36
N MET A 30 -6.23 6.52 8.81
CA MET A 30 -6.63 6.55 7.41
C MET A 30 -8.06 7.06 7.28
N CYS A 31 -8.36 7.77 6.19
CA CYS A 31 -9.72 8.17 5.82
C CYS A 31 -10.26 7.44 4.60
N SER A 32 -9.41 6.72 3.90
CA SER A 32 -9.82 5.71 2.91
C SER A 32 -8.74 4.65 2.73
N VAL A 33 -9.14 3.51 2.17
CA VAL A 33 -8.24 2.45 1.73
C VAL A 33 -8.75 1.85 0.43
N GLY A 34 -7.84 1.73 -0.54
CA GLY A 34 -8.02 0.95 -1.76
C GLY A 34 -7.23 -0.35 -1.66
N VAL A 35 -7.79 -1.44 -2.15
CA VAL A 35 -7.15 -2.76 -2.12
C VAL A 35 -7.36 -3.47 -3.44
N CYS A 36 -6.29 -4.05 -4.00
CA CYS A 36 -6.34 -4.97 -5.13
C CYS A 36 -5.78 -6.33 -4.71
N LEU A 37 -6.51 -7.39 -5.03
CA LEU A 37 -6.03 -8.76 -4.90
C LEU A 37 -5.33 -9.19 -6.19
N VAL A 38 -4.07 -9.57 -6.07
CA VAL A 38 -3.28 -10.14 -7.17
C VAL A 38 -2.88 -11.56 -6.81
N GLU A 39 -3.18 -12.50 -7.69
CA GLU A 39 -2.86 -13.91 -7.52
C GLU A 39 -2.50 -14.51 -8.88
N GLU A 40 -1.48 -15.36 -8.90
CA GLU A 40 -1.00 -16.04 -10.12
C GLU A 40 -0.78 -15.10 -11.33
N GLY A 41 -0.22 -13.92 -11.07
CA GLY A 41 0.05 -12.92 -12.11
C GLY A 41 -1.18 -12.19 -12.65
N ARG A 42 -2.33 -12.25 -11.97
CA ARG A 42 -3.58 -11.62 -12.38
C ARG A 42 -4.21 -10.80 -11.26
N ILE A 43 -4.86 -9.70 -11.63
CA ILE A 43 -5.72 -8.94 -10.71
C ILE A 43 -7.05 -9.67 -10.64
N LEU A 44 -7.41 -10.20 -9.47
CA LEU A 44 -8.65 -10.96 -9.25
C LEU A 44 -9.81 -10.08 -8.78
N GLY A 45 -9.50 -8.95 -8.13
CA GLY A 45 -10.53 -8.06 -7.61
C GLY A 45 -9.97 -6.78 -7.04
N GLN A 46 -10.86 -5.83 -6.86
CA GLN A 46 -10.59 -4.53 -6.28
C GLN A 46 -11.68 -4.18 -5.28
N ALA A 47 -11.29 -3.54 -4.19
CA ALA A 47 -12.19 -3.00 -3.19
C ALA A 47 -11.75 -1.60 -2.76
N TYR A 48 -12.70 -0.80 -2.34
CA TYR A 48 -12.48 0.54 -1.79
C TYR A 48 -13.37 0.74 -0.58
N ALA A 49 -12.87 1.41 0.43
CA ALA A 49 -13.65 1.80 1.59
C ALA A 49 -13.25 3.21 2.06
N LEU A 50 -14.26 4.03 2.33
CA LEU A 50 -14.12 5.20 3.16
C LEU A 50 -14.06 4.78 4.63
N VAL A 51 -13.31 5.52 5.42
CA VAL A 51 -13.09 5.25 6.84
C VAL A 51 -13.34 6.56 7.59
N ASP A 52 -14.19 6.54 8.62
CA ASP A 52 -14.22 7.67 9.56
C ASP A 52 -12.93 7.60 10.40
N PRO A 53 -12.00 8.56 10.23
CA PRO A 53 -10.75 8.56 10.96
C PRO A 53 -10.92 8.98 12.44
N GLU A 54 -12.11 9.48 12.82
CA GLU A 54 -12.37 10.05 14.15
C GLU A 54 -11.33 11.14 14.51
N GLU A 55 -10.89 11.87 13.48
CA GLU A 55 -9.82 12.87 13.55
C GLU A 55 -10.17 14.12 12.73
N ARG A 56 -9.50 15.22 13.04
CA ARG A 56 -9.64 16.47 12.29
C ARG A 56 -9.02 16.34 10.91
N PHE A 57 -9.74 16.79 9.90
CA PHE A 57 -9.23 16.95 8.55
C PHE A 57 -8.51 18.28 8.38
N GLU A 58 -7.38 18.27 7.71
CA GLU A 58 -6.69 19.48 7.28
C GLU A 58 -7.06 19.83 5.84
N ALA A 59 -7.26 21.11 5.58
CA ALA A 59 -7.71 21.60 4.28
C ALA A 59 -6.79 21.18 3.11
N PHE A 60 -5.49 21.03 3.35
CA PHE A 60 -4.56 20.52 2.35
C PHE A 60 -4.92 19.10 1.91
N HIS A 61 -5.16 18.19 2.85
CA HIS A 61 -5.50 16.79 2.58
C HIS A 61 -6.86 16.67 1.87
N VAL A 62 -7.85 17.44 2.34
CA VAL A 62 -9.16 17.49 1.67
C VAL A 62 -9.04 17.95 0.21
N ARG A 63 -8.20 18.94 -0.07
CA ARG A 63 -7.95 19.37 -1.45
C ARG A 63 -7.17 18.33 -2.27
N LEU A 64 -6.33 17.55 -1.63
CA LEU A 64 -5.47 16.56 -2.29
C LEU A 64 -6.27 15.36 -2.80
N HIS A 65 -7.11 14.76 -1.94
CA HIS A 65 -7.84 13.52 -2.24
C HIS A 65 -9.37 13.67 -2.24
N GLY A 66 -9.91 14.88 -2.00
CA GLY A 66 -11.34 15.14 -2.04
C GLY A 66 -12.15 14.60 -0.87
N ILE A 67 -11.55 13.89 0.07
CA ILE A 67 -12.25 13.28 1.21
C ILE A 67 -12.24 14.28 2.38
N GLY A 68 -13.43 14.60 2.86
CA GLY A 68 -13.61 15.51 4.00
C GLY A 68 -14.55 14.93 5.05
N PRO A 69 -14.83 15.70 6.13
CA PRO A 69 -15.69 15.23 7.23
C PRO A 69 -17.06 14.76 6.76
N LEU A 70 -17.67 15.47 5.80
CA LEU A 70 -18.98 15.07 5.26
C LEU A 70 -18.91 13.80 4.41
N THR A 71 -17.78 13.55 3.76
CA THR A 71 -17.59 12.34 2.94
C THR A 71 -17.55 11.08 3.78
N VAL A 72 -16.95 11.17 4.97
CA VAL A 72 -16.79 10.02 5.87
C VAL A 72 -17.88 9.92 6.94
N ALA A 73 -18.82 10.87 6.98
CA ALA A 73 -19.91 10.87 7.95
C ALA A 73 -20.73 9.57 7.82
N GLY A 74 -20.88 8.84 8.92
CA GLY A 74 -21.59 7.55 8.97
C GLY A 74 -20.83 6.37 8.39
N GLN A 75 -19.59 6.56 7.93
CA GLN A 75 -18.74 5.45 7.53
C GLN A 75 -18.17 4.71 8.76
N PRO A 76 -17.80 3.43 8.61
CA PRO A 76 -17.16 2.70 9.70
C PRO A 76 -15.82 3.33 10.05
N ASN A 77 -15.45 3.32 11.33
CA ASN A 77 -14.10 3.61 11.75
C ASN A 77 -13.16 2.43 11.39
N PHE A 78 -11.86 2.63 11.60
CA PHE A 78 -10.86 1.60 11.27
C PHE A 78 -11.10 0.29 12.01
N ALA A 79 -11.48 0.31 13.28
CA ALA A 79 -11.70 -0.91 14.06
C ALA A 79 -12.86 -1.77 13.51
N ALA A 80 -13.92 -1.12 13.06
CA ALA A 80 -15.04 -1.82 12.41
C ALA A 80 -14.65 -2.37 11.04
N LEU A 81 -13.91 -1.59 10.24
CA LEU A 81 -13.44 -2.02 8.92
C LEU A 81 -12.40 -3.13 9.02
N TRP A 82 -11.51 -3.09 10.02
CA TRP A 82 -10.44 -4.06 10.21
C TRP A 82 -10.91 -5.50 10.28
N LYS A 83 -12.07 -5.75 10.88
CA LYS A 83 -12.68 -7.10 10.93
C LYS A 83 -12.86 -7.73 9.54
N ARG A 84 -13.01 -6.89 8.50
CA ARG A 84 -13.12 -7.33 7.10
C ARG A 84 -11.76 -7.33 6.38
N LEU A 85 -10.87 -6.42 6.74
CA LEU A 85 -9.55 -6.31 6.12
C LEU A 85 -8.57 -7.36 6.64
N GLU A 86 -8.62 -7.69 7.92
CA GLU A 86 -7.65 -8.58 8.57
C GLU A 86 -7.52 -9.95 7.88
N PRO A 87 -8.59 -10.69 7.55
CA PRO A 87 -8.47 -11.96 6.85
C PRO A 87 -7.78 -11.81 5.49
N LEU A 88 -8.08 -10.72 4.76
CA LEU A 88 -7.49 -10.44 3.47
C LEU A 88 -6.00 -10.07 3.62
N PHE A 89 -5.66 -9.14 4.50
CA PHE A 89 -4.28 -8.68 4.75
C PHE A 89 -3.41 -9.79 5.34
N SER A 90 -4.02 -10.77 5.99
CA SER A 90 -3.34 -11.95 6.53
C SER A 90 -3.06 -13.04 5.50
N SER A 91 -3.67 -12.96 4.30
CA SER A 91 -3.66 -14.02 3.30
C SER A 91 -2.51 -13.95 2.29
N GLY A 92 -1.72 -12.87 2.28
CA GLY A 92 -0.65 -12.69 1.29
C GLY A 92 0.42 -11.69 1.71
N VAL A 93 1.27 -11.33 0.76
CA VAL A 93 2.26 -10.26 0.92
C VAL A 93 1.59 -8.92 0.69
N LEU A 94 1.78 -7.97 1.61
CA LEU A 94 1.31 -6.60 1.43
C LEU A 94 2.21 -5.86 0.44
N VAL A 95 1.59 -5.13 -0.48
CA VAL A 95 2.33 -4.34 -1.47
C VAL A 95 1.73 -2.95 -1.54
N ALA A 96 2.59 -1.93 -1.61
CA ALA A 96 2.16 -0.56 -1.84
C ALA A 96 3.21 0.21 -2.65
N HIS A 97 2.84 1.38 -3.17
CA HIS A 97 3.79 2.27 -3.81
C HIS A 97 4.36 3.25 -2.79
N ASN A 98 5.67 3.19 -2.49
CA ASN A 98 6.29 3.81 -1.31
C ASN A 98 5.78 3.17 0.01
N ALA A 99 5.66 1.85 0.00
CA ALA A 99 5.07 1.01 1.03
C ALA A 99 5.41 1.34 2.51
N PRO A 100 6.60 1.86 2.88
CA PRO A 100 6.84 2.28 4.26
C PRO A 100 5.84 3.29 4.81
N PHE A 101 5.23 4.13 3.95
CA PHE A 101 4.20 5.07 4.36
C PHE A 101 2.91 4.33 4.75
N ASP A 102 2.36 3.54 3.85
CA ASP A 102 1.09 2.83 4.06
C ASP A 102 1.18 1.80 5.19
N MET A 103 2.32 1.10 5.27
CA MET A 103 2.61 0.19 6.38
C MET A 103 2.65 0.93 7.73
N ALA A 104 3.19 2.16 7.77
CA ALA A 104 3.22 2.96 8.98
C ALA A 104 1.83 3.48 9.36
N VAL A 105 1.01 3.90 8.40
CA VAL A 105 -0.39 4.30 8.63
C VAL A 105 -1.17 3.11 9.19
N LEU A 106 -1.05 1.93 8.59
CA LEU A 106 -1.70 0.70 9.06
C LEU A 106 -1.28 0.35 10.49
N ALA A 107 0.03 0.36 10.78
CA ALA A 107 0.54 0.06 12.12
C ALA A 107 0.02 1.03 13.19
N ARG A 108 -0.08 2.31 12.83
CA ARG A 108 -0.61 3.34 13.74
C ARG A 108 -2.10 3.18 13.99
N CYS A 109 -2.88 2.91 12.93
CA CYS A 109 -4.29 2.60 13.09
C CYS A 109 -4.50 1.41 14.04
N LEU A 110 -3.78 0.31 13.84
CA LEU A 110 -3.86 -0.87 14.71
C LEU A 110 -3.56 -0.53 16.17
N ARG A 111 -2.45 0.18 16.40
CA ARG A 111 -2.05 0.61 17.75
C ARG A 111 -3.10 1.49 18.41
N ASP A 112 -3.57 2.51 17.70
CA ASP A 112 -4.43 3.56 18.27
C ASP A 112 -5.84 3.05 18.58
N TYR A 113 -6.25 1.97 17.90
CA TYR A 113 -7.48 1.22 18.23
C TYR A 113 -7.23 0.01 19.15
N GLY A 114 -6.01 -0.17 19.67
CA GLY A 114 -5.67 -1.28 20.58
C GLY A 114 -5.79 -2.66 19.94
N ILE A 115 -5.69 -2.74 18.62
CA ILE A 115 -5.86 -3.99 17.87
C ILE A 115 -4.50 -4.70 17.79
N ARG A 116 -4.46 -5.92 18.29
CA ARG A 116 -3.29 -6.80 18.13
C ARG A 116 -3.39 -7.56 16.82
N TRP A 117 -2.31 -7.54 16.05
CA TRP A 117 -2.16 -8.32 14.84
C TRP A 117 -0.77 -8.97 14.78
N LYS A 118 -0.39 -9.49 13.60
CA LYS A 118 0.96 -10.05 13.39
C LYS A 118 2.02 -8.99 13.67
N ARG A 119 3.06 -9.34 14.43
CA ARG A 119 4.18 -8.42 14.66
C ARG A 119 5.00 -8.19 13.40
N GLN A 120 5.35 -9.30 12.71
CA GLN A 120 6.13 -9.24 11.47
C GLN A 120 5.21 -9.50 10.28
N VAL A 121 5.16 -8.55 9.36
CA VAL A 121 4.30 -8.60 8.18
C VAL A 121 5.16 -8.51 6.92
N PRO A 122 5.10 -9.53 6.02
CA PRO A 122 5.83 -9.47 4.77
C PRO A 122 5.25 -8.38 3.87
N TYR A 123 6.13 -7.55 3.30
CA TYR A 123 5.74 -6.53 2.36
C TYR A 123 6.76 -6.31 1.25
N ALA A 124 6.32 -5.72 0.13
CA ALA A 124 7.16 -5.23 -0.94
C ALA A 124 6.75 -3.82 -1.36
N CYS A 125 7.67 -3.10 -2.01
CA CYS A 125 7.47 -1.72 -2.45
C CYS A 125 7.68 -1.62 -3.95
N THR A 126 6.62 -1.30 -4.71
CA THR A 126 6.68 -1.17 -6.16
C THR A 126 7.57 -0.01 -6.61
N CYS A 127 7.71 1.06 -5.80
CA CYS A 127 8.66 2.14 -6.08
C CYS A 127 10.11 1.62 -6.10
N GLN A 128 10.47 0.71 -5.20
CA GLN A 128 11.81 0.11 -5.18
C GLN A 128 11.99 -0.90 -6.32
N MET A 129 10.98 -1.71 -6.62
CA MET A 129 10.99 -2.66 -7.71
C MET A 129 11.14 -1.97 -9.07
N ALA A 130 10.39 -0.88 -9.30
CA ALA A 130 10.43 -0.11 -10.53
C ALA A 130 11.81 0.49 -10.82
N ARG A 131 12.60 0.83 -9.80
CA ARG A 131 13.98 1.31 -9.98
C ARG A 131 14.90 0.28 -10.63
N ALA A 132 14.57 -0.99 -10.58
CA ALA A 132 15.36 -2.03 -11.21
C ALA A 132 15.09 -2.15 -12.72
N CYS A 133 13.85 -1.92 -13.17
CA CYS A 133 13.42 -2.14 -14.54
C CYS A 133 13.04 -0.86 -15.31
N LEU A 134 12.79 0.26 -14.64
CA LEU A 134 12.43 1.54 -15.25
C LEU A 134 13.47 2.61 -14.86
N ARG A 135 14.60 2.61 -15.55
CA ARG A 135 15.72 3.52 -15.24
C ARG A 135 15.61 4.87 -15.93
N ASP A 136 14.99 4.92 -17.10
CA ASP A 136 14.90 6.10 -17.95
C ASP A 136 13.61 6.91 -17.64
N VAL A 137 13.45 7.29 -16.38
CA VAL A 137 12.34 8.12 -15.89
C VAL A 137 12.87 9.21 -14.96
N PRO A 138 12.25 10.39 -14.91
CA PRO A 138 12.73 11.52 -14.10
C PRO A 138 12.64 11.24 -12.60
N ASP A 139 11.66 10.46 -12.19
CA ASP A 139 11.48 9.98 -10.81
C ASP A 139 10.65 8.69 -10.81
N HIS A 140 10.52 8.09 -9.61
CA HIS A 140 9.75 6.85 -9.43
C HIS A 140 8.47 7.09 -8.62
N LYS A 141 7.83 8.25 -8.79
CA LYS A 141 6.50 8.50 -8.26
C LYS A 141 5.47 7.73 -9.07
N LEU A 142 4.38 7.30 -8.43
CA LEU A 142 3.36 6.48 -9.08
C LEU A 142 2.84 7.12 -10.38
N HIS A 143 2.48 8.41 -10.34
CA HIS A 143 1.97 9.12 -11.52
C HIS A 143 2.98 9.22 -12.68
N THR A 144 4.29 9.33 -12.38
CA THR A 144 5.35 9.35 -13.38
C THR A 144 5.46 7.99 -14.08
N LEU A 145 5.46 6.92 -13.29
CA LEU A 145 5.53 5.55 -13.79
C LEU A 145 4.27 5.17 -14.56
N CYS A 146 3.10 5.55 -14.06
CA CYS A 146 1.82 5.31 -14.75
C CYS A 146 1.79 5.99 -16.11
N ARG A 147 2.22 7.24 -16.21
CA ARG A 147 2.32 7.95 -17.50
C ARG A 147 3.29 7.26 -18.44
N ARG A 148 4.43 6.78 -17.96
CA ARG A 148 5.45 6.07 -18.75
C ARG A 148 4.94 4.74 -19.31
N LEU A 149 4.03 4.06 -18.57
CA LEU A 149 3.52 2.73 -18.89
C LEU A 149 2.08 2.76 -19.44
N ASP A 150 1.53 3.93 -19.68
CA ASP A 150 0.12 4.12 -20.08
C ASP A 150 -0.89 3.42 -19.14
N ILE A 151 -0.59 3.48 -17.84
CA ILE A 151 -1.49 2.98 -16.79
C ILE A 151 -2.45 4.10 -16.39
N PRO A 152 -3.78 3.93 -16.55
CA PRO A 152 -4.76 4.90 -16.08
C PRO A 152 -4.62 5.17 -14.57
N LEU A 153 -4.64 6.46 -14.20
CA LEU A 153 -4.48 6.90 -12.82
C LEU A 153 -5.33 8.14 -12.53
N ASP A 154 -6.21 8.03 -11.55
CA ASP A 154 -6.84 9.15 -10.85
C ASP A 154 -6.10 9.31 -9.52
N HIS A 155 -5.04 10.15 -9.53
CA HIS A 155 -4.07 10.22 -8.43
C HIS A 155 -4.67 10.81 -7.15
N HIS A 156 -4.29 10.27 -6.00
CA HIS A 156 -4.87 10.53 -4.69
C HIS A 156 -6.31 10.00 -4.52
N ASN A 157 -6.62 8.97 -5.30
CA ASN A 157 -7.80 8.14 -5.10
C ASN A 157 -7.29 6.72 -4.76
N ALA A 158 -7.42 6.30 -3.51
CA ALA A 158 -6.82 5.05 -3.03
C ALA A 158 -7.26 3.82 -3.84
N ALA A 159 -8.47 3.81 -4.42
CA ALA A 159 -8.90 2.75 -5.33
C ALA A 159 -8.07 2.75 -6.62
N SER A 160 -7.91 3.93 -7.25
CA SER A 160 -7.11 4.08 -8.46
C SER A 160 -5.63 3.82 -8.20
N ASP A 161 -5.08 4.36 -7.12
CA ASP A 161 -3.67 4.22 -6.76
C ASP A 161 -3.30 2.76 -6.45
N SER A 162 -4.15 2.03 -5.71
CA SER A 162 -3.94 0.59 -5.46
C SER A 162 -4.01 -0.25 -6.74
N LEU A 163 -4.94 0.05 -7.66
CA LEU A 163 -5.03 -0.62 -8.95
C LEU A 163 -3.81 -0.35 -9.84
N ALA A 164 -3.39 0.91 -9.91
CA ALA A 164 -2.20 1.31 -10.65
C ALA A 164 -0.93 0.66 -10.07
N CYS A 165 -0.82 0.61 -8.74
CA CYS A 165 0.26 -0.09 -8.04
C CYS A 165 0.25 -1.59 -8.36
N ALA A 166 -0.92 -2.24 -8.44
CA ALA A 166 -1.04 -3.65 -8.82
C ALA A 166 -0.56 -3.90 -10.27
N ARG A 167 -0.93 -3.04 -11.21
CA ARG A 167 -0.45 -3.12 -12.60
C ARG A 167 1.05 -2.90 -12.69
N LEU A 168 1.60 -1.97 -11.92
CA LEU A 168 3.04 -1.73 -11.84
C LEU A 168 3.78 -2.92 -11.22
N LEU A 169 3.23 -3.56 -10.19
CA LEU A 169 3.77 -4.81 -9.63
C LEU A 169 3.88 -5.88 -10.71
N LEU A 170 2.79 -6.15 -11.44
CA LEU A 170 2.76 -7.16 -12.49
C LEU A 170 3.78 -6.83 -13.60
N TYR A 171 3.83 -5.57 -14.04
CA TYR A 171 4.84 -5.13 -14.99
C TYR A 171 6.27 -5.42 -14.50
N CYS A 172 6.61 -5.07 -13.26
CA CYS A 172 7.93 -5.34 -12.72
C CYS A 172 8.27 -6.84 -12.72
N LEU A 173 7.32 -7.69 -12.36
CA LEU A 173 7.49 -9.15 -12.38
C LEU A 173 7.68 -9.69 -13.79
N GLU A 174 6.91 -9.19 -14.77
CA GLU A 174 7.06 -9.52 -16.20
C GLU A 174 8.43 -9.08 -16.76
N GLN A 175 8.99 -7.98 -16.26
CA GLN A 175 10.36 -7.55 -16.61
C GLN A 175 11.45 -8.38 -15.90
N GLY A 176 11.10 -9.45 -15.20
CA GLY A 176 12.05 -10.33 -14.52
C GLY A 176 12.63 -9.78 -13.22
N VAL A 177 11.97 -8.79 -12.59
CA VAL A 177 12.41 -8.30 -11.28
C VAL A 177 12.22 -9.41 -10.25
N ASP A 178 13.32 -9.84 -9.64
CA ASP A 178 13.31 -10.85 -8.59
C ASP A 178 12.68 -10.29 -7.31
N LEU A 179 11.43 -10.67 -7.05
CA LEU A 179 10.68 -10.23 -5.88
C LEU A 179 11.42 -10.53 -4.56
N GLY A 180 12.13 -11.64 -4.46
CA GLY A 180 12.85 -12.04 -3.25
C GLY A 180 13.83 -10.97 -2.76
N ARG A 181 14.40 -10.18 -3.68
CA ARG A 181 15.29 -9.06 -3.34
C ARG A 181 14.55 -7.88 -2.71
N TYR A 182 13.25 -7.77 -2.89
CA TYR A 182 12.42 -6.65 -2.45
C TYR A 182 11.46 -7.02 -1.33
N LEU A 183 11.34 -8.30 -0.99
CA LEU A 183 10.60 -8.74 0.19
C LEU A 183 11.29 -8.25 1.47
N ARG A 184 10.49 -7.65 2.33
CA ARG A 184 10.91 -7.12 3.64
C ARG A 184 9.90 -7.55 4.69
N GLN A 185 10.30 -7.47 5.94
CA GLN A 185 9.41 -7.63 7.09
C GLN A 185 9.19 -6.27 7.74
N TYR A 186 7.94 -5.91 7.93
CA TYR A 186 7.57 -4.70 8.66
C TYR A 186 7.23 -5.08 10.10
N ASP A 187 7.90 -4.45 11.07
CA ASP A 187 7.57 -4.63 12.48
C ASP A 187 6.42 -3.68 12.84
N MET A 188 5.21 -4.24 12.99
CA MET A 188 3.98 -3.49 13.26
C MET A 188 3.97 -2.82 14.65
N GLU A 189 4.84 -3.24 15.56
CA GLU A 189 5.02 -2.62 16.88
C GLU A 189 6.03 -1.47 16.82
N ARG A 190 6.92 -1.46 15.83
CA ARG A 190 7.92 -0.41 15.63
C ARG A 190 7.33 0.74 14.84
N ILE A 191 6.85 1.76 15.54
CA ILE A 191 6.29 2.95 14.90
C ILE A 191 7.41 3.81 14.32
N ALA A 192 7.57 3.76 13.02
CA ALA A 192 8.48 4.64 12.32
C ALA A 192 7.95 6.09 12.37
N THR A 193 8.83 7.05 12.65
CA THR A 193 8.53 8.46 12.48
C THR A 193 8.40 8.74 10.98
N LEU A 194 7.20 9.05 10.50
CA LEU A 194 7.00 9.46 9.11
C LEU A 194 7.67 10.82 8.92
N ARG A 195 8.67 10.87 8.05
CA ARG A 195 9.29 12.15 7.67
C ARG A 195 8.28 12.90 6.81
N ARG A 196 8.01 14.16 7.16
CA ARG A 196 7.30 15.10 6.27
C ARG A 196 8.08 15.19 4.97
N ARG A 197 7.44 14.91 3.88
CA ARG A 197 7.97 15.16 2.53
C ARG A 197 7.41 16.45 1.97
#